data_43057a0cb4577eb4de169663abf603bd
#
_entry.id   43057a0cb4577eb4de169663abf603bd
#
_cell.length_a   1.000
_cell.length_b   1.000
_cell.length_c   1.000
_cell.angle_alpha   90.00
_cell.angle_beta   90.00
_cell.angle_gamma   90.00
#
_symmetry.space_group_name_H-M   'P 1'
#
loop_
_entity.id
_entity.type
_entity.pdbx_description
1 polymer ?
#
loop_
_entity_poly.entity_id
_entity_poly.type
_entity_poly.pdbx_seq_one_letter_code
_entity_poly.pdbx_strand_id
1 'polypeptide(L)'
;MTVNFSSDPTATGFFAPTRFEADIHDCEVVKGQIPKELNGAFYRIGWDWFYPPSSPHDATPFNGDGYVGMFRFANGSVDYRGRYVKTERYLADRRARRQLFGVYRN
;
A
#
# COMPACT_ATOMS: atom_id res chain seq x y z
N MET A 1 0.75 11.28 17.36
CA MET A 1 1.95 10.43 17.53
C MET A 1 2.75 10.41 16.24
N THR A 2 4.04 10.69 16.35
CA THR A 2 4.93 10.65 15.20
C THR A 2 5.41 9.22 14.97
N VAL A 3 5.34 8.76 13.74
CA VAL A 3 5.84 7.45 13.35
C VAL A 3 7.07 7.65 12.47
N ASN A 4 8.19 7.07 12.88
CA ASN A 4 9.47 7.23 12.18
C ASN A 4 9.86 5.94 11.48
N PHE A 5 10.04 6.02 10.17
CA PHE A 5 10.60 4.94 9.38
C PHE A 5 12.10 5.19 9.16
N SER A 6 12.81 4.10 8.86
CA SER A 6 14.23 4.18 8.54
C SER A 6 14.48 5.09 7.33
N SER A 7 15.64 5.73 7.29
CA SER A 7 16.10 6.47 6.12
C SER A 7 16.73 5.56 5.05
N ASP A 8 16.74 4.26 5.28
CA ASP A 8 17.29 3.29 4.32
C ASP A 8 16.50 3.28 3.01
N PRO A 9 17.11 2.88 1.88
CA PRO A 9 16.42 2.78 0.59
C PRO A 9 15.17 1.89 0.62
N THR A 10 15.06 0.96 1.58
CA THR A 10 13.91 0.07 1.73
C THR A 10 12.66 0.78 2.27
N ALA A 11 12.80 2.01 2.77
CA ALA A 11 11.68 2.78 3.31
C ALA A 11 11.61 4.20 2.75
N THR A 12 12.31 4.47 1.65
CA THR A 12 12.34 5.81 1.04
C THR A 12 12.13 5.70 -0.48
N GLY A 13 11.86 6.83 -1.12
CA GLY A 13 11.63 6.90 -2.55
C GLY A 13 10.43 6.04 -2.96
N PHE A 14 10.60 5.16 -3.92
CA PHE A 14 9.54 4.26 -4.38
C PHE A 14 9.08 3.26 -3.32
N PHE A 15 9.89 3.02 -2.30
CA PHE A 15 9.57 2.10 -1.22
C PHE A 15 9.06 2.82 0.02
N ALA A 16 8.86 4.12 -0.05
CA ALA A 16 8.32 4.88 1.07
C ALA A 16 6.90 4.39 1.40
N PRO A 17 6.61 4.11 2.68
CA PRO A 17 5.29 3.63 3.06
C PRO A 17 4.20 4.65 2.75
N THR A 18 3.09 4.18 2.21
CA THR A 18 1.93 5.01 1.89
C THR A 18 1.14 5.39 3.13
N ARG A 19 0.86 4.42 3.96
CA ARG A 19 0.17 4.55 5.25
C ARG A 19 -1.25 5.09 5.20
N PHE A 20 -1.91 5.04 4.05
CA PHE A 20 -3.31 5.45 3.95
C PHE A 20 -4.06 4.60 2.93
N GLU A 21 -5.37 4.50 3.15
CA GLU A 21 -6.29 3.94 2.17
C GLU A 21 -6.89 5.09 1.37
N ALA A 22 -7.22 4.85 0.11
CA ALA A 22 -7.66 5.92 -0.77
C ALA A 22 -8.79 5.47 -1.70
N ASP A 23 -9.69 6.42 -1.98
CA ASP A 23 -10.68 6.32 -3.04
C ASP A 23 -10.53 7.56 -3.92
N ILE A 24 -10.18 7.35 -5.18
CA ILE A 24 -10.01 8.43 -6.13
C ILE A 24 -10.94 8.18 -7.32
N HIS A 25 -11.89 9.06 -7.52
CA HIS A 25 -12.80 9.01 -8.66
C HIS A 25 -12.22 9.83 -9.81
N ASP A 26 -12.27 9.26 -11.00
CA ASP A 26 -11.84 9.93 -12.22
C ASP A 26 -10.42 10.46 -12.09
N CYS A 27 -9.47 9.54 -11.98
CA CYS A 27 -8.05 9.91 -11.88
C CYS A 27 -7.64 10.78 -13.07
N GLU A 28 -6.84 11.81 -12.78
CA GLU A 28 -6.35 12.72 -13.81
C GLU A 28 -5.44 11.99 -14.78
N VAL A 29 -5.72 12.14 -16.08
CA VAL A 29 -4.87 11.61 -17.14
C VAL A 29 -3.87 12.68 -17.53
N VAL A 30 -2.60 12.50 -17.18
CA VAL A 30 -1.56 13.51 -17.44
C VAL A 30 -1.02 13.45 -18.86
N LYS A 31 -1.21 12.33 -19.56
CA LYS A 31 -0.75 12.17 -20.95
C LYS A 31 -1.48 11.02 -21.61
N GLY A 32 -1.90 11.22 -22.86
CA GLY A 32 -2.60 10.21 -23.63
C GLY A 32 -4.08 10.14 -23.33
N GLN A 33 -4.69 9.04 -23.72
CA GLN A 33 -6.12 8.79 -23.53
C GLN A 33 -6.35 7.34 -23.11
N ILE A 34 -7.32 7.15 -22.23
CA ILE A 34 -7.75 5.81 -21.87
C ILE A 34 -8.76 5.34 -22.93
N PRO A 35 -8.55 4.18 -23.56
CA PRO A 35 -9.48 3.67 -24.57
C PRO A 35 -10.87 3.48 -23.97
N LYS A 36 -11.91 3.96 -24.66
CA LYS A 36 -13.30 3.85 -24.21
C LYS A 36 -13.79 2.42 -24.16
N GLU A 37 -13.20 1.54 -24.97
CA GLU A 37 -13.54 0.12 -25.02
C GLU A 37 -13.04 -0.64 -23.79
N LEU A 38 -12.09 -0.07 -23.05
CA LEU A 38 -11.55 -0.72 -21.87
C LEU A 38 -12.56 -0.66 -20.73
N ASN A 39 -13.04 -1.83 -20.31
CA ASN A 39 -14.02 -1.96 -19.26
C ASN A 39 -13.63 -3.13 -18.37
N GLY A 40 -13.27 -2.85 -17.14
CA GLY A 40 -12.83 -3.86 -16.21
C GLY A 40 -12.01 -3.29 -15.09
N ALA A 41 -11.48 -4.16 -14.26
CA ALA A 41 -10.67 -3.77 -13.14
C ALA A 41 -9.32 -4.47 -13.19
N PHE A 42 -8.28 -3.72 -12.86
CA PHE A 42 -6.93 -4.23 -12.67
C PHE A 42 -6.61 -4.17 -11.19
N TYR A 43 -6.26 -5.31 -10.62
CA TYR A 43 -5.89 -5.42 -9.21
C TYR A 43 -4.41 -5.67 -9.09
N ARG A 44 -3.79 -4.99 -8.15
CA ARG A 44 -2.39 -5.22 -7.85
C ARG A 44 -2.24 -5.43 -6.35
N ILE A 45 -1.58 -6.53 -5.97
CA ILE A 45 -1.27 -6.83 -4.58
C ILE A 45 0.22 -6.58 -4.37
N GLY A 46 0.52 -5.85 -3.32
CA GLY A 46 1.88 -5.59 -2.93
C GLY A 46 2.00 -5.58 -1.43
N TRP A 47 3.05 -4.93 -0.95
CA TRP A 47 3.24 -4.71 0.47
C TRP A 47 3.34 -3.22 0.74
N ASP A 48 2.95 -2.83 1.96
CA ASP A 48 3.14 -1.46 2.42
C ASP A 48 3.20 -1.50 3.95
N TRP A 49 4.17 -0.82 4.52
CA TRP A 49 4.33 -0.78 5.97
C TRP A 49 3.42 0.27 6.57
N PHE A 50 2.48 -0.13 7.41
CA PHE A 50 1.71 0.86 8.17
C PHE A 50 2.48 1.39 9.38
N TYR A 51 3.19 0.51 10.07
CA TYR A 51 4.11 0.87 11.15
C TYR A 51 5.50 0.33 10.85
N PRO A 52 6.56 1.03 11.30
CA PRO A 52 7.92 0.53 11.09
C PRO A 52 8.11 -0.81 11.80
N PRO A 53 8.95 -1.68 11.23
CA PRO A 53 9.26 -2.96 11.89
C PRO A 53 9.92 -2.74 13.23
N SER A 54 9.73 -3.68 14.15
CA SER A 54 10.32 -3.61 15.49
C SER A 54 11.84 -3.69 15.48
N SER A 55 12.41 -4.23 14.41
CA SER A 55 13.86 -4.26 14.21
C SER A 55 14.19 -3.74 12.82
N PRO A 56 15.20 -2.84 12.68
CA PRO A 56 15.62 -2.35 11.37
C PRO A 56 16.01 -3.46 10.38
N HIS A 57 16.49 -4.59 10.89
CA HIS A 57 16.87 -5.75 10.07
C HIS A 57 15.65 -6.42 9.42
N ASP A 58 14.46 -6.13 9.90
CA ASP A 58 13.24 -6.73 9.40
C ASP A 58 12.56 -5.88 8.31
N ALA A 59 13.14 -4.75 7.96
CA ALA A 59 12.62 -3.83 6.96
C ALA A 59 12.90 -4.31 5.54
N THR A 60 12.49 -5.55 5.24
CA THR A 60 12.59 -6.07 3.88
C THR A 60 11.26 -5.86 3.14
N PRO A 61 11.30 -5.77 1.80
CA PRO A 61 10.10 -5.54 1.02
C PRO A 61 8.96 -6.53 1.26
N PHE A 62 9.31 -7.78 1.54
CA PHE A 62 8.32 -8.85 1.66
C PHE A 62 7.69 -8.98 3.05
N ASN A 63 8.08 -8.15 3.99
CA ASN A 63 7.62 -8.24 5.38
C ASN A 63 6.58 -7.17 5.75
N GLY A 64 6.20 -6.31 4.81
CA GLY A 64 5.17 -5.30 5.06
C GLY A 64 3.77 -5.87 5.12
N ASP A 65 2.82 -5.02 5.47
CA ASP A 65 1.41 -5.40 5.44
C ASP A 65 0.95 -5.54 3.99
N GLY A 66 -0.03 -6.41 3.75
CA GLY A 66 -0.61 -6.57 2.42
C GLY A 66 -1.39 -5.33 2.02
N TYR A 67 -1.22 -4.89 0.78
CA TYR A 67 -1.91 -3.72 0.25
C TYR A 67 -2.44 -4.04 -1.14
N VAL A 68 -3.73 -3.78 -1.36
CA VAL A 68 -4.38 -4.04 -2.64
C VAL A 68 -4.75 -2.72 -3.30
N GLY A 69 -4.22 -2.48 -4.50
CA GLY A 69 -4.65 -1.39 -5.35
C GLY A 69 -5.57 -1.90 -6.45
N MET A 70 -6.64 -1.18 -6.71
CA MET A 70 -7.58 -1.51 -7.78
C MET A 70 -7.75 -0.31 -8.70
N PHE A 71 -7.63 -0.54 -10.00
CA PHE A 71 -7.94 0.43 -11.02
C PHE A 71 -9.16 -0.04 -11.79
N ARG A 72 -10.26 0.71 -11.74
CA ARG A 72 -11.50 0.40 -12.45
C ARG A 72 -11.62 1.31 -13.67
N PHE A 73 -11.59 0.68 -14.84
CA PHE A 73 -11.68 1.38 -16.13
C PHE A 73 -13.08 1.28 -16.69
N ALA A 74 -13.65 2.41 -17.11
CA ALA A 74 -14.93 2.44 -17.80
C ALA A 74 -15.09 3.77 -18.55
N ASN A 75 -15.59 3.73 -19.76
CA ASN A 75 -15.98 4.92 -20.54
C ASN A 75 -14.86 5.96 -20.70
N GLY A 76 -13.62 5.51 -20.81
CA GLY A 76 -12.48 6.42 -20.97
C GLY A 76 -11.98 7.06 -19.69
N SER A 77 -12.45 6.60 -18.53
CA SER A 77 -11.97 7.07 -17.24
C SER A 77 -11.47 5.92 -16.38
N VAL A 78 -10.75 6.25 -15.30
CA VAL A 78 -10.27 5.28 -14.34
C VAL A 78 -10.47 5.80 -12.92
N ASP A 79 -11.00 4.93 -12.07
CA ASP A 79 -11.07 5.16 -10.63
C ASP A 79 -10.01 4.30 -9.95
N TYR A 80 -9.50 4.76 -8.82
CA TYR A 80 -8.52 4.02 -8.02
C TYR A 80 -9.05 3.80 -6.61
N ARG A 81 -8.78 2.62 -6.07
CA ARG A 81 -9.06 2.30 -4.68
C ARG A 81 -7.90 1.52 -4.08
N GLY A 82 -7.40 1.99 -2.94
CA GLY A 82 -6.30 1.31 -2.23
C GLY A 82 -6.73 0.92 -0.83
N ARG A 83 -6.40 -0.33 -0.43
CA ARG A 83 -6.79 -0.87 0.87
C ARG A 83 -5.70 -1.77 1.43
N TYR A 84 -5.49 -1.67 2.73
CA TYR A 84 -4.72 -2.67 3.46
C TYR A 84 -5.54 -3.94 3.64
N VAL A 85 -4.88 -5.09 3.60
CA VAL A 85 -5.52 -6.36 3.91
C VAL A 85 -5.72 -6.43 5.43
N LYS A 86 -6.95 -6.64 5.87
CA LYS A 86 -7.33 -6.62 7.28
C LYS A 86 -6.99 -7.96 7.96
N THR A 87 -5.70 -8.26 8.04
CA THR A 87 -5.22 -9.44 8.77
C THR A 87 -5.33 -9.21 10.27
N GLU A 88 -5.29 -10.28 11.05
CA GLU A 88 -5.25 -10.17 12.50
C GLU A 88 -4.05 -9.35 12.98
N ARG A 89 -2.91 -9.56 12.34
CA ARG A 89 -1.69 -8.79 12.60
C ARG A 89 -1.91 -7.31 12.35
N TYR A 90 -2.43 -6.94 11.18
CA TYR A 90 -2.67 -5.55 10.82
C TYR A 90 -3.62 -4.89 11.83
N LEU A 91 -4.73 -5.56 12.17
CA LEU A 91 -5.71 -5.00 13.10
C LEU A 91 -5.14 -4.83 14.52
N ALA A 92 -4.34 -5.80 14.98
CA ALA A 92 -3.69 -5.70 16.29
C ALA A 92 -2.66 -4.58 16.32
N ASP A 93 -1.84 -4.45 15.27
CA ASP A 93 -0.86 -3.36 15.15
C ASP A 93 -1.55 -2.00 15.16
N ARG A 94 -2.68 -1.88 14.44
CA ARG A 94 -3.45 -0.64 14.40
C ARG A 94 -3.97 -0.25 15.77
N ARG A 95 -4.47 -1.21 16.54
CA ARG A 95 -4.94 -0.94 17.90
C ARG A 95 -3.81 -0.54 18.84
N ALA A 96 -2.65 -1.17 18.70
CA ALA A 96 -1.49 -0.89 19.54
C ALA A 96 -0.72 0.35 19.07
N ARG A 97 -0.94 0.81 17.84
CA ARG A 97 -0.21 1.92 17.19
C ARG A 97 1.28 1.64 17.08
N ARG A 98 1.63 0.38 16.89
CA ARG A 98 3.00 -0.06 16.68
C ARG A 98 3.00 -1.49 16.14
N GLN A 99 4.13 -1.90 15.61
CA GLN A 99 4.35 -3.28 15.21
C GLN A 99 4.47 -4.16 16.44
N LEU A 100 3.59 -5.17 16.54
CA LEU A 100 3.57 -6.10 17.68
C LEU A 100 4.26 -7.42 17.38
N PHE A 101 4.22 -7.84 16.14
CA PHE A 101 4.66 -9.17 15.75
C PHE A 101 5.98 -9.10 15.00
N GLY A 102 6.79 -10.14 15.16
CA GLY A 102 7.98 -10.31 14.35
C GLY A 102 7.60 -10.59 12.91
N VAL A 103 8.58 -10.53 12.04
CA VAL A 103 8.42 -10.80 10.61
C VAL A 103 8.99 -12.17 10.28
N TYR A 104 8.55 -12.71 9.15
CA TYR A 104 9.06 -13.98 8.67
C TYR A 104 10.56 -13.85 8.34
N ARG A 105 11.33 -14.82 8.82
CA ARG A 105 12.74 -14.94 8.54
C ARG A 105 13.07 -16.38 8.13
N ASN A 106 13.96 -16.49 7.21
CA ASN A 106 14.54 -17.78 6.87
C ASN A 106 15.64 -18.12 7.86
#